data_cfc4caf42f84e6bbbb5f654f37960425
#
_entry.id   cfc4caf42f84e6bbbb5f654f37960425
#
_cell.length_a   1.000
_cell.length_b   1.000
_cell.length_c   1.000
_cell.angle_alpha   90.00
_cell.angle_beta   90.00
_cell.angle_gamma   90.00
#
_symmetry.space_group_name_H-M   'P 1'
#
loop_
_entity.id
_entity.type
_entity.pdbx_description
1 polymer ?
#
loop_
_entity_poly.entity_id
_entity_poly.type
_entity_poly.pdbx_seq_one_letter_code
_entity_poly.pdbx_strand_id
1 'polypeptide(L)'
;MEIITCKYYTGSRDIVIEIPKYCPNCGIGNNPKNEYIASINNCTVYSHFCNPCKKYHYSVQDNLTDSTRTLLLVYPNKTIVDIDPVFIEHAPRFVEFYSEAVEAEKLGLVNIAGTGYRSAIECLIKDYALHFELDDAEYLSNPRLTFNNAIDRYVKDDDLLKGALHFIREIGNHYTHWSKETDIPLSVLKSYVEIIIQIFKSKFMLKHLPS
;
A
#
# COMPACT_ATOMS: atom_id res chain seq x y z
N MET A 1 -4.08 10.35 -4.17
CA MET A 1 -5.42 9.94 -4.68
C MET A 1 -5.78 10.86 -5.82
N GLU A 2 -6.04 10.32 -7.02
CA GLU A 2 -6.53 11.12 -8.14
C GLU A 2 -8.01 11.48 -7.91
N ILE A 3 -8.37 12.73 -8.18
CA ILE A 3 -9.71 13.29 -7.96
C ILE A 3 -10.34 13.65 -9.30
N ILE A 4 -11.63 13.42 -9.43
CA ILE A 4 -12.46 13.89 -10.55
C ILE A 4 -13.62 14.71 -10.02
N THR A 5 -14.16 15.57 -10.87
CA THR A 5 -15.37 16.33 -10.57
C THR A 5 -16.60 15.71 -11.20
N CYS A 6 -17.73 15.73 -10.51
CA CYS A 6 -19.02 15.34 -11.07
C CYS A 6 -20.11 16.32 -10.67
N LYS A 7 -21.18 16.39 -11.48
CA LYS A 7 -22.36 17.20 -11.16
C LYS A 7 -23.31 16.42 -10.26
N TYR A 8 -23.82 17.08 -9.25
CA TYR A 8 -24.87 16.57 -8.38
C TYR A 8 -26.07 17.51 -8.42
N TYR A 9 -27.24 17.01 -8.80
CA TYR A 9 -28.44 17.81 -8.87
C TYR A 9 -29.20 17.78 -7.54
N THR A 10 -29.44 18.96 -6.96
CA THR A 10 -30.09 19.09 -5.65
C THR A 10 -31.62 19.23 -5.74
N GLY A 11 -32.21 19.13 -6.92
CA GLY A 11 -33.62 19.45 -7.16
C GLY A 11 -33.88 20.90 -7.51
N SER A 12 -32.94 21.80 -7.25
CA SER A 12 -33.05 23.25 -7.57
C SER A 12 -31.88 23.77 -8.40
N ARG A 13 -30.70 23.18 -8.26
CA ARG A 13 -29.45 23.58 -8.95
C ARG A 13 -28.47 22.45 -9.06
N ASP A 14 -27.56 22.56 -10.03
CA ASP A 14 -26.37 21.69 -10.13
C ASP A 14 -25.30 22.17 -9.14
N ILE A 15 -24.73 21.22 -8.40
CA ILE A 15 -23.53 21.40 -7.58
C ILE A 15 -22.41 20.55 -8.17
N VAL A 16 -21.20 21.11 -8.23
CA VAL A 16 -20.00 20.36 -8.60
C VAL A 16 -19.39 19.78 -7.33
N ILE A 17 -19.25 18.47 -7.27
CA ILE A 17 -18.60 17.76 -6.17
C ILE A 17 -17.34 17.05 -6.66
N GLU A 18 -16.33 16.98 -5.80
CA GLU A 18 -15.10 16.21 -6.05
C GLU A 18 -15.22 14.81 -5.47
N ILE A 19 -14.88 13.80 -6.27
CA ILE A 19 -14.87 12.41 -5.84
C ILE A 19 -13.56 11.73 -6.25
N PRO A 20 -13.15 10.63 -5.58
CA PRO A 20 -11.99 9.87 -6.02
C PRO A 20 -12.23 9.28 -7.41
N LYS A 21 -11.23 9.32 -8.28
CA LYS A 21 -11.28 8.76 -9.64
C LYS A 21 -11.55 7.25 -9.63
N TYR A 22 -11.05 6.56 -8.60
CA TYR A 22 -11.22 5.13 -8.40
C TYR A 22 -12.00 4.85 -7.12
N CYS A 23 -12.85 3.82 -7.15
CA CYS A 23 -13.61 3.42 -5.98
C CYS A 23 -12.67 2.98 -4.84
N PRO A 24 -12.78 3.54 -3.63
CA PRO A 24 -11.88 3.19 -2.53
C PRO A 24 -12.08 1.77 -1.98
N ASN A 25 -13.16 1.07 -2.39
CA ASN A 25 -13.40 -0.31 -2.00
C ASN A 25 -12.80 -1.34 -2.97
N CYS A 26 -12.77 -1.05 -4.29
CA CYS A 26 -12.41 -2.05 -5.30
C CYS A 26 -11.41 -1.57 -6.36
N GLY A 27 -11.00 -0.30 -6.36
CA GLY A 27 -10.04 0.25 -7.31
C GLY A 27 -10.52 0.45 -8.74
N ILE A 28 -11.76 0.10 -9.05
CA ILE A 28 -12.31 0.28 -10.40
C ILE A 28 -12.69 1.75 -10.59
N GLY A 29 -12.58 2.24 -11.83
CA GLY A 29 -12.95 3.61 -12.20
C GLY A 29 -14.32 4.01 -11.63
N ASN A 30 -14.37 5.15 -10.96
CA ASN A 30 -15.50 5.55 -10.15
C ASN A 30 -16.50 6.37 -10.96
N ASN A 31 -17.68 5.82 -11.18
CA ASN A 31 -18.86 6.54 -11.65
C ASN A 31 -20.05 6.15 -10.76
N PRO A 32 -20.05 6.60 -9.50
CA PRO A 32 -21.03 6.17 -8.52
C PRO A 32 -22.36 6.90 -8.66
N LYS A 33 -23.41 6.30 -8.13
CA LYS A 33 -24.63 7.03 -7.80
C LYS A 33 -24.38 7.82 -6.53
N ASN A 34 -24.45 9.15 -6.62
CA ASN A 34 -24.19 10.07 -5.52
C ASN A 34 -25.50 10.43 -4.80
N GLU A 35 -25.49 10.42 -3.47
CA GLU A 35 -26.62 10.83 -2.64
C GLU A 35 -26.16 11.76 -1.51
N TYR A 36 -26.87 12.85 -1.31
CA TYR A 36 -26.67 13.74 -0.17
C TYR A 36 -27.09 13.05 1.13
N ILE A 37 -26.29 13.18 2.17
CA ILE A 37 -26.60 12.67 3.51
C ILE A 37 -26.92 13.81 4.47
N ALA A 38 -25.98 14.74 4.65
CA ALA A 38 -26.10 15.82 5.62
C ALA A 38 -25.16 17.00 5.31
N SER A 39 -25.49 18.18 5.82
CA SER A 39 -24.56 19.31 5.91
C SER A 39 -24.48 19.78 7.35
N ILE A 40 -23.26 19.99 7.83
CA ILE A 40 -22.99 20.50 9.17
C ILE A 40 -21.92 21.59 9.03
N ASN A 41 -22.26 22.79 9.49
CA ASN A 41 -21.43 23.98 9.32
C ASN A 41 -21.07 24.19 7.84
N ASN A 42 -19.74 24.24 7.52
CA ASN A 42 -19.25 24.41 6.16
C ASN A 42 -18.94 23.08 5.45
N CYS A 43 -19.33 21.93 5.99
CA CYS A 43 -19.07 20.62 5.40
C CYS A 43 -20.35 19.93 4.94
N THR A 44 -20.26 19.23 3.81
CA THR A 44 -21.34 18.38 3.29
C THR A 44 -20.85 16.94 3.16
N VAL A 45 -21.69 15.99 3.56
CA VAL A 45 -21.43 14.56 3.46
C VAL A 45 -22.26 13.95 2.34
N TYR A 46 -21.61 13.19 1.48
CA TYR A 46 -22.25 12.42 0.41
C TYR A 46 -21.96 10.92 0.58
N SER A 47 -22.94 10.10 0.22
CA SER A 47 -22.71 8.67 -0.06
C SER A 47 -22.58 8.43 -1.57
N HIS A 48 -21.78 7.43 -1.90
CA HIS A 48 -21.44 7.06 -3.26
C HIS A 48 -21.59 5.57 -3.44
N PHE A 49 -22.57 5.10 -4.20
CA PHE A 49 -22.76 3.68 -4.46
C PHE A 49 -21.95 3.25 -5.67
N CYS A 50 -21.01 2.34 -5.45
CA CYS A 50 -20.20 1.76 -6.52
C CYS A 50 -20.91 0.59 -7.19
N ASN A 51 -21.25 0.73 -8.46
CA ASN A 51 -21.94 -0.32 -9.22
C ASN A 51 -21.11 -1.62 -9.39
N PRO A 52 -19.78 -1.60 -9.66
CA PRO A 52 -19.00 -2.81 -9.77
C PRO A 52 -18.96 -3.65 -8.49
N CYS A 53 -18.59 -3.07 -7.34
CA CYS A 53 -18.43 -3.84 -6.10
C CYS A 53 -19.68 -3.87 -5.20
N LYS A 54 -20.75 -3.13 -5.56
CA LYS A 54 -22.02 -3.05 -4.79
C LYS A 54 -21.85 -2.54 -3.35
N LYS A 55 -20.81 -1.73 -3.10
CA LYS A 55 -20.54 -1.15 -1.79
C LYS A 55 -20.66 0.36 -1.81
N TYR A 56 -21.00 0.93 -0.66
CA TYR A 56 -20.96 2.37 -0.45
C TYR A 56 -19.58 2.82 -0.01
N HIS A 57 -19.23 4.02 -0.43
CA HIS A 57 -18.18 4.83 0.17
C HIS A 57 -18.75 6.24 0.42
N TYR A 58 -18.06 7.03 1.21
CA TYR A 58 -18.55 8.32 1.67
C TYR A 58 -17.49 9.39 1.45
N SER A 59 -17.92 10.61 1.19
CA SER A 59 -17.03 11.77 1.17
C SER A 59 -17.52 12.86 2.10
N VAL A 60 -16.58 13.56 2.73
CA VAL A 60 -16.80 14.83 3.39
C VAL A 60 -16.19 15.90 2.51
N GLN A 61 -16.95 16.94 2.23
CA GLN A 61 -16.57 18.01 1.33
C GLN A 61 -16.73 19.38 1.98
N ASP A 62 -15.78 20.26 1.76
CA ASP A 62 -15.90 21.68 2.13
C ASP A 62 -16.78 22.41 1.14
N ASN A 63 -17.65 23.26 1.64
CA ASN A 63 -18.53 24.11 0.86
C ASN A 63 -17.78 25.37 0.41
N LEU A 64 -16.91 25.23 -0.57
CA LEU A 64 -16.05 26.31 -1.07
C LEU A 64 -16.88 27.51 -1.59
N THR A 65 -17.95 27.20 -2.34
CA THR A 65 -18.92 28.19 -2.85
C THR A 65 -20.34 27.61 -2.78
N ASP A 66 -21.33 28.37 -3.17
CA ASP A 66 -22.71 27.89 -3.26
C ASP A 66 -22.90 26.72 -4.26
N SER A 67 -22.01 26.56 -5.24
CA SER A 67 -22.13 25.59 -6.31
C SER A 67 -20.95 24.62 -6.39
N THR A 68 -19.91 24.77 -5.57
CA THR A 68 -18.69 23.94 -5.64
C THR A 68 -18.35 23.36 -4.27
N ARG A 69 -18.02 22.09 -4.25
CA ARG A 69 -17.58 21.33 -3.07
C ARG A 69 -16.21 20.76 -3.32
N THR A 70 -15.30 20.92 -2.37
CA THR A 70 -13.94 20.40 -2.42
C THR A 70 -13.80 19.20 -1.49
N LEU A 71 -13.19 18.13 -1.98
CA LEU A 71 -13.03 16.90 -1.24
C LEU A 71 -12.06 17.07 -0.07
N LEU A 72 -12.53 16.85 1.16
CA LEU A 72 -11.71 16.83 2.38
C LEU A 72 -11.33 15.42 2.80
N LEU A 73 -12.30 14.50 2.75
CA LEU A 73 -12.12 13.13 3.27
C LEU A 73 -12.94 12.14 2.44
N VAL A 74 -12.41 10.94 2.29
CA VAL A 74 -13.12 9.76 1.75
C VAL A 74 -13.08 8.62 2.75
N TYR A 75 -14.20 7.90 2.92
CA TYR A 75 -14.27 6.70 3.74
C TYR A 75 -14.91 5.53 2.95
N PRO A 76 -14.33 4.35 2.94
CA PRO A 76 -13.04 4.00 3.57
C PRO A 76 -11.88 4.68 2.85
N ASN A 77 -10.87 5.08 3.63
CA ASN A 77 -9.63 5.64 3.10
C ASN A 77 -8.61 4.51 2.86
N LYS A 78 -9.04 3.46 2.14
CA LYS A 78 -8.14 2.35 1.82
C LYS A 78 -7.23 2.73 0.67
N THR A 79 -5.95 2.52 0.88
CA THR A 79 -4.99 2.51 -0.20
C THR A 79 -5.13 1.21 -0.96
N ILE A 80 -5.50 1.32 -2.24
CA ILE A 80 -5.39 0.17 -3.14
C ILE A 80 -3.94 0.12 -3.55
N VAL A 81 -3.25 -0.88 -3.06
CA VAL A 81 -1.87 -1.17 -3.46
C VAL A 81 -1.95 -2.11 -4.65
N ASP A 82 -1.37 -1.67 -5.76
CA ASP A 82 -1.23 -2.52 -6.94
C ASP A 82 -0.12 -3.54 -6.68
N ILE A 83 -0.53 -4.74 -6.27
CA ILE A 83 0.37 -5.85 -5.97
C ILE A 83 0.13 -6.94 -7.01
N ASP A 84 1.22 -7.42 -7.61
CA ASP A 84 1.16 -8.48 -8.59
C ASP A 84 0.49 -9.75 -8.01
N PRO A 85 -0.44 -10.37 -8.75
CA PRO A 85 -1.14 -11.59 -8.32
C PRO A 85 -0.24 -12.70 -7.82
N VAL A 86 0.98 -12.83 -8.34
CA VAL A 86 1.94 -13.84 -7.91
C VAL A 86 2.32 -13.72 -6.42
N PHE A 87 2.38 -12.49 -5.89
CA PHE A 87 2.63 -12.29 -4.47
C PHE A 87 1.39 -12.54 -3.62
N ILE A 88 0.20 -12.20 -4.13
CA ILE A 88 -1.06 -12.46 -3.41
C ILE A 88 -1.21 -13.98 -3.18
N GLU A 89 -0.81 -14.79 -4.15
CA GLU A 89 -0.90 -16.25 -4.07
C GLU A 89 0.23 -16.89 -3.25
N HIS A 90 1.46 -16.37 -3.37
CA HIS A 90 2.65 -17.10 -2.89
C HIS A 90 3.46 -16.36 -1.81
N ALA A 91 3.12 -15.10 -1.50
CA ALA A 91 3.83 -14.30 -0.50
C ALA A 91 2.86 -13.46 0.37
N PRO A 92 1.88 -14.09 1.06
CA PRO A 92 0.80 -13.39 1.74
C PRO A 92 1.28 -12.48 2.89
N ARG A 93 2.33 -12.85 3.61
CA ARG A 93 2.89 -12.02 4.69
C ARG A 93 3.57 -10.78 4.16
N PHE A 94 4.27 -10.89 3.04
CA PHE A 94 4.80 -9.74 2.32
C PHE A 94 3.68 -8.78 1.93
N VAL A 95 2.60 -9.29 1.32
CA VAL A 95 1.46 -8.48 0.87
C VAL A 95 0.84 -7.68 2.01
N GLU A 96 0.66 -8.32 3.17
CA GLU A 96 0.12 -7.68 4.38
C GLU A 96 1.01 -6.50 4.82
N PHE A 97 2.29 -6.75 5.11
CA PHE A 97 3.21 -5.73 5.61
C PHE A 97 3.48 -4.62 4.59
N TYR A 98 3.59 -4.97 3.30
CA TYR A 98 3.81 -3.98 2.24
C TYR A 98 2.60 -3.04 2.09
N SER A 99 1.38 -3.58 2.15
CA SER A 99 0.16 -2.78 2.08
C SER A 99 0.03 -1.82 3.25
N GLU A 100 0.38 -2.25 4.47
CA GLU A 100 0.39 -1.40 5.66
C GLU A 100 1.47 -0.32 5.59
N ALA A 101 2.65 -0.63 5.06
CA ALA A 101 3.73 0.34 4.85
C ALA A 101 3.32 1.44 3.86
N VAL A 102 2.70 1.06 2.75
CA VAL A 102 2.18 2.02 1.74
C VAL A 102 1.08 2.90 2.34
N GLU A 103 0.20 2.35 3.18
CA GLU A 103 -0.83 3.12 3.87
C GLU A 103 -0.22 4.12 4.86
N ALA A 104 0.77 3.69 5.65
CA ALA A 104 1.50 4.57 6.57
C ALA A 104 2.21 5.72 5.83
N GLU A 105 2.87 5.43 4.69
CA GLU A 105 3.50 6.44 3.84
C GLU A 105 2.48 7.48 3.37
N LYS A 106 1.32 7.05 2.90
CA LYS A 106 0.25 7.92 2.41
C LYS A 106 -0.32 8.82 3.49
N LEU A 107 -0.34 8.34 4.73
CA LEU A 107 -0.73 9.13 5.90
C LEU A 107 0.39 10.06 6.41
N GLY A 108 1.56 10.09 5.77
CA GLY A 108 2.71 10.88 6.19
C GLY A 108 3.43 10.32 7.43
N LEU A 109 3.14 9.08 7.83
CA LEU A 109 3.75 8.39 8.97
C LEU A 109 5.10 7.79 8.57
N VAL A 110 6.08 8.64 8.26
CA VAL A 110 7.35 8.27 7.62
C VAL A 110 8.12 7.19 8.40
N ASN A 111 8.19 7.27 9.72
CA ASN A 111 8.91 6.28 10.53
C ASN A 111 8.22 4.91 10.50
N ILE A 112 6.89 4.90 10.55
CA ILE A 112 6.10 3.66 10.46
C ILE A 112 6.22 3.04 9.07
N ALA A 113 6.16 3.87 8.02
CA ALA A 113 6.33 3.43 6.64
C ALA A 113 7.73 2.80 6.42
N GLY A 114 8.79 3.47 6.88
CA GLY A 114 10.17 2.95 6.73
C GLY A 114 10.38 1.62 7.43
N THR A 115 9.89 1.49 8.67
CA THR A 115 9.88 0.22 9.40
C THR A 115 9.04 -0.85 8.69
N GLY A 116 7.87 -0.48 8.19
CA GLY A 116 6.96 -1.35 7.47
C GLY A 116 7.58 -1.89 6.19
N TYR A 117 8.21 -1.05 5.37
CA TYR A 117 8.91 -1.49 4.15
C TYR A 117 10.05 -2.48 4.45
N ARG A 118 10.85 -2.22 5.50
CA ARG A 118 11.88 -3.16 5.95
C ARG A 118 11.27 -4.51 6.33
N SER A 119 10.21 -4.51 7.11
CA SER A 119 9.53 -5.72 7.57
C SER A 119 8.86 -6.47 6.41
N ALA A 120 8.30 -5.75 5.44
CA ALA A 120 7.75 -6.34 4.21
C ALA A 120 8.81 -7.14 3.44
N ILE A 121 10.02 -6.59 3.27
CA ILE A 121 11.11 -7.29 2.58
C ILE A 121 11.62 -8.50 3.39
N GLU A 122 11.67 -8.41 4.72
CA GLU A 122 11.96 -9.58 5.56
C GLU A 122 10.92 -10.69 5.34
N CYS A 123 9.62 -10.35 5.32
CA CYS A 123 8.54 -11.29 5.03
C CYS A 123 8.66 -11.87 3.62
N LEU A 124 8.99 -11.03 2.61
CA LEU A 124 9.18 -11.50 1.22
C LEU A 124 10.23 -12.59 1.10
N ILE A 125 11.38 -12.44 1.78
CA ILE A 125 12.43 -13.46 1.78
C ILE A 125 11.96 -14.75 2.47
N LYS A 126 11.22 -14.64 3.57
CA LYS A 126 10.71 -15.81 4.30
C LYS A 126 9.59 -16.51 3.53
N ASP A 127 8.66 -15.75 2.92
CA ASP A 127 7.62 -16.31 2.03
C ASP A 127 8.26 -16.99 0.80
N TYR A 128 9.30 -16.39 0.23
CA TYR A 128 10.09 -17.00 -0.84
C TYR A 128 10.71 -18.33 -0.38
N ALA A 129 11.35 -18.35 0.78
CA ALA A 129 11.97 -19.56 1.32
C ALA A 129 10.94 -20.68 1.55
N LEU A 130 9.75 -20.34 2.09
CA LEU A 130 8.64 -21.27 2.27
C LEU A 130 8.14 -21.81 0.93
N HIS A 131 7.87 -20.92 -0.03
CA HIS A 131 7.34 -21.29 -1.33
C HIS A 131 8.29 -22.15 -2.16
N PHE A 132 9.58 -21.91 -2.03
CA PHE A 132 10.63 -22.72 -2.70
C PHE A 132 11.08 -23.95 -1.89
N GLU A 133 10.39 -24.23 -0.77
CA GLU A 133 10.66 -25.41 0.10
C GLU A 133 12.11 -25.44 0.62
N LEU A 134 12.69 -24.23 0.85
CA LEU A 134 14.06 -24.12 1.38
C LEU A 134 14.11 -24.36 2.88
N ASP A 135 13.03 -24.05 3.58
CA ASP A 135 12.78 -24.35 5.00
C ASP A 135 11.27 -24.43 5.28
N ASP A 136 10.90 -24.99 6.41
CA ASP A 136 9.50 -25.13 6.82
C ASP A 136 8.98 -23.89 7.60
N ALA A 137 7.67 -23.84 7.78
CA ALA A 137 7.01 -22.72 8.44
C ALA A 137 7.42 -22.58 9.93
N GLU A 138 7.74 -23.69 10.61
CA GLU A 138 8.16 -23.67 12.02
C GLU A 138 9.53 -22.98 12.14
N TYR A 139 10.48 -23.35 11.30
CA TYR A 139 11.80 -22.70 11.28
C TYR A 139 11.72 -21.23 10.89
N LEU A 140 10.93 -20.89 9.86
CA LEU A 140 10.76 -19.52 9.37
C LEU A 140 10.08 -18.59 10.38
N SER A 141 9.24 -19.14 11.27
CA SER A 141 8.59 -18.39 12.37
C SER A 141 9.48 -18.21 13.60
N ASN A 142 10.65 -18.83 13.64
CA ASN A 142 11.55 -18.77 14.78
C ASN A 142 12.07 -17.33 14.98
N PRO A 143 11.88 -16.70 16.18
CA PRO A 143 12.33 -15.34 16.44
C PRO A 143 13.86 -15.15 16.34
N ARG A 144 14.63 -16.24 16.38
CA ARG A 144 16.10 -16.22 16.18
C ARG A 144 16.50 -16.08 14.71
N LEU A 145 15.58 -16.38 13.77
CA LEU A 145 15.80 -16.15 12.34
C LEU A 145 15.55 -14.66 12.05
N THR A 146 16.55 -13.86 12.35
CA THR A 146 16.54 -12.41 12.09
C THR A 146 16.57 -12.13 10.58
N PHE A 147 16.24 -10.90 10.19
CA PHE A 147 16.32 -10.47 8.79
C PHE A 147 17.74 -10.67 8.22
N ASN A 148 18.79 -10.35 9.01
CA ASN A 148 20.17 -10.59 8.62
C ASN A 148 20.41 -12.08 8.29
N ASN A 149 20.01 -12.96 9.21
CA ASN A 149 20.23 -14.41 9.04
C ASN A 149 19.42 -14.96 7.85
N ALA A 150 18.23 -14.41 7.58
CA ALA A 150 17.43 -14.79 6.42
C ALA A 150 18.11 -14.38 5.10
N ILE A 151 18.69 -13.18 5.02
CA ILE A 151 19.47 -12.73 3.85
C ILE A 151 20.64 -13.70 3.61
N ASP A 152 21.46 -13.95 4.65
CA ASP A 152 22.63 -14.81 4.54
C ASP A 152 22.29 -16.26 4.19
N ARG A 153 21.13 -16.74 4.60
CA ARG A 153 20.69 -18.13 4.37
C ARG A 153 20.07 -18.35 2.99
N TYR A 154 19.21 -17.43 2.53
CA TYR A 154 18.36 -17.63 1.35
C TYR A 154 18.81 -16.86 0.10
N VAL A 155 19.80 -15.94 0.25
CA VAL A 155 20.34 -15.14 -0.85
C VAL A 155 21.87 -15.30 -0.90
N LYS A 156 22.34 -16.54 -1.09
CA LYS A 156 23.77 -16.87 -0.97
C LYS A 156 24.59 -16.49 -2.20
N ASP A 157 24.00 -16.67 -3.38
CA ASP A 157 24.74 -16.72 -4.66
C ASP A 157 24.55 -15.44 -5.49
N ASP A 158 24.04 -14.37 -4.87
CA ASP A 158 23.80 -13.09 -5.53
C ASP A 158 24.27 -11.93 -4.64
N ASP A 159 25.54 -11.58 -4.76
CA ASP A 159 26.17 -10.55 -3.92
C ASP A 159 25.53 -9.17 -4.11
N LEU A 160 25.02 -8.82 -5.29
CA LEU A 160 24.37 -7.56 -5.54
C LEU A 160 23.01 -7.49 -4.84
N LEU A 161 22.20 -8.54 -4.98
CA LEU A 161 20.92 -8.66 -4.30
C LEU A 161 21.12 -8.68 -2.78
N LYS A 162 22.10 -9.43 -2.29
CA LYS A 162 22.47 -9.48 -0.88
C LYS A 162 22.86 -8.10 -0.35
N GLY A 163 23.69 -7.36 -1.06
CA GLY A 163 24.07 -5.99 -0.71
C GLY A 163 22.88 -5.05 -0.63
N ALA A 164 21.96 -5.11 -1.60
CA ALA A 164 20.74 -4.28 -1.60
C ALA A 164 19.81 -4.63 -0.43
N LEU A 165 19.67 -5.90 -0.06
CA LEU A 165 18.89 -6.35 1.08
C LEU A 165 19.49 -5.90 2.42
N HIS A 166 20.81 -5.96 2.57
CA HIS A 166 21.49 -5.42 3.75
C HIS A 166 21.31 -3.89 3.87
N PHE A 167 21.37 -3.17 2.74
CA PHE A 167 21.07 -1.74 2.71
C PHE A 167 19.65 -1.45 3.20
N ILE A 168 18.62 -2.16 2.68
CA ILE A 168 17.24 -2.01 3.15
C ILE A 168 17.12 -2.31 4.64
N ARG A 169 17.77 -3.37 5.14
CA ARG A 169 17.78 -3.74 6.55
C ARG A 169 18.39 -2.62 7.40
N GLU A 170 19.51 -2.07 6.99
CA GLU A 170 20.23 -1.02 7.70
C GLU A 170 19.43 0.28 7.74
N ILE A 171 19.04 0.79 6.58
CA ILE A 171 18.25 2.02 6.49
C ILE A 171 16.89 1.86 7.18
N GLY A 172 16.22 0.73 7.02
CA GLY A 172 14.95 0.47 7.71
C GLY A 172 15.07 0.47 9.23
N ASN A 173 16.22 0.05 9.79
CA ASN A 173 16.48 0.13 11.22
C ASN A 173 16.56 1.58 11.73
N HIS A 174 17.08 2.54 10.92
CA HIS A 174 17.14 3.96 11.33
C HIS A 174 15.76 4.57 11.59
N TYR A 175 14.71 4.03 11.00
CA TYR A 175 13.33 4.47 11.27
C TYR A 175 12.78 3.97 12.61
N THR A 176 13.44 2.96 13.24
CA THR A 176 13.02 2.39 14.53
C THR A 176 13.84 2.90 15.72
N HIS A 177 15.05 3.43 15.47
CA HIS A 177 15.93 3.86 16.54
C HIS A 177 15.70 5.32 16.94
N TRP A 178 15.94 5.61 18.22
CA TRP A 178 15.85 6.97 18.77
C TRP A 178 16.85 7.93 18.12
N SER A 179 18.08 7.47 17.86
CA SER A 179 19.10 8.24 17.13
C SER A 179 18.97 7.97 15.62
N LYS A 180 18.63 9.00 14.86
CA LYS A 180 18.74 8.94 13.40
C LYS A 180 20.18 9.23 13.00
N GLU A 181 20.91 8.20 12.58
CA GLU A 181 22.30 8.33 12.16
C GLU A 181 22.44 8.75 10.69
N THR A 182 21.37 8.67 9.89
CA THR A 182 21.37 9.04 8.48
C THR A 182 20.14 9.86 8.10
N ASP A 183 20.35 10.84 7.22
CA ASP A 183 19.28 11.63 6.60
C ASP A 183 18.80 11.02 5.27
N ILE A 184 18.86 9.69 5.12
CA ILE A 184 18.40 9.02 3.90
C ILE A 184 16.88 9.12 3.84
N PRO A 185 16.34 9.77 2.79
CA PRO A 185 14.90 9.95 2.66
C PRO A 185 14.18 8.62 2.36
N LEU A 186 12.92 8.50 2.79
CA LEU A 186 12.08 7.32 2.57
C LEU A 186 11.99 6.92 1.09
N SER A 187 12.03 7.90 0.17
CA SER A 187 12.01 7.66 -1.27
C SER A 187 13.19 6.80 -1.75
N VAL A 188 14.36 6.95 -1.14
CA VAL A 188 15.54 6.12 -1.48
C VAL A 188 15.32 4.68 -0.99
N LEU A 189 14.89 4.48 0.26
CA LEU A 189 14.54 3.15 0.76
C LEU A 189 13.51 2.48 -0.16
N LYS A 190 12.45 3.21 -0.52
CA LYS A 190 11.37 2.73 -1.38
C LYS A 190 11.87 2.30 -2.77
N SER A 191 12.76 3.05 -3.39
CA SER A 191 13.34 2.68 -4.69
C SER A 191 14.05 1.33 -4.64
N TYR A 192 14.81 1.05 -3.57
CA TYR A 192 15.43 -0.26 -3.39
C TYR A 192 14.40 -1.36 -3.11
N VAL A 193 13.38 -1.08 -2.30
CA VAL A 193 12.26 -2.01 -2.05
C VAL A 193 11.57 -2.39 -3.36
N GLU A 194 11.28 -1.43 -4.24
CA GLU A 194 10.66 -1.67 -5.55
C GLU A 194 11.55 -2.55 -6.46
N ILE A 195 12.86 -2.31 -6.49
CA ILE A 195 13.81 -3.14 -7.22
C ILE A 195 13.79 -4.58 -6.70
N ILE A 196 13.85 -4.78 -5.38
CA ILE A 196 13.81 -6.11 -4.75
C ILE A 196 12.51 -6.84 -5.09
N ILE A 197 11.37 -6.15 -5.03
CA ILE A 197 10.07 -6.71 -5.41
C ILE A 197 10.09 -7.23 -6.85
N GLN A 198 10.66 -6.48 -7.81
CA GLN A 198 10.74 -6.93 -9.21
C GLN A 198 11.65 -8.17 -9.38
N ILE A 199 12.76 -8.23 -8.65
CA ILE A 199 13.66 -9.40 -8.68
C ILE A 199 12.93 -10.64 -8.15
N PHE A 200 12.26 -10.54 -6.99
CA PHE A 200 11.51 -11.66 -6.42
C PHE A 200 10.31 -12.05 -7.27
N LYS A 201 9.59 -11.07 -7.85
CA LYS A 201 8.54 -11.35 -8.84
C LYS A 201 9.06 -12.25 -9.94
N SER A 202 10.20 -11.91 -10.54
CA SER A 202 10.80 -12.72 -11.60
C SER A 202 11.14 -14.14 -11.12
N LYS A 203 11.65 -14.29 -9.89
CA LYS A 203 11.94 -15.61 -9.29
C LYS A 203 10.66 -16.45 -9.11
N PHE A 204 9.59 -15.88 -8.56
CA PHE A 204 8.30 -16.55 -8.41
C PHE A 204 7.71 -16.98 -9.77
N MET A 205 7.72 -16.07 -10.75
CA MET A 205 7.22 -16.37 -12.10
C MET A 205 8.01 -17.49 -12.78
N LEU A 206 9.33 -17.51 -12.64
CA LEU A 206 10.19 -18.56 -13.23
C LEU A 206 9.92 -19.95 -12.64
N LYS A 207 9.48 -20.05 -11.38
CA LYS A 207 9.05 -21.33 -10.79
C LYS A 207 7.77 -21.88 -11.42
N HIS A 208 6.91 -21.01 -11.94
CA HIS A 208 5.59 -21.32 -12.48
C HIS A 208 5.52 -21.16 -14.00
N LEU A 209 6.60 -21.46 -14.71
CA LEU A 209 6.58 -21.43 -16.17
C LEU A 209 5.52 -22.40 -16.69
N PRO A 210 4.65 -21.97 -17.63
CA PRO A 210 3.70 -22.88 -18.28
C PRO A 210 4.50 -23.97 -19.03
N SER A 211 4.15 -25.23 -18.78
CA SER A 211 4.68 -26.42 -19.43
C SER A 211 4.20 -26.51 -20.88
#